data_e61dc192be8ff50c293637c15c5efaf0
#
_entry.id   e61dc192be8ff50c293637c15c5efaf0
#
_cell.length_a   1.000
_cell.length_b   1.000
_cell.length_c   1.000
_cell.angle_alpha   90.00
_cell.angle_beta   90.00
_cell.angle_gamma   90.00
#
_symmetry.space_group_name_H-M   'P 1'
#
loop_
_entity.id
_entity.type
_entity.pdbx_description
1 polymer ?
#
loop_
_entity_poly.entity_id
_entity_poly.type
_entity_poly.pdbx_seq_one_letter_code
_entity_poly.pdbx_strand_id
1 'polypeptide(L)'
;HGALGIAPAIMENGASLLAVATLSEAVELKQAYPGYPVLIMGLTPDRLLPYVLEYGIIQTIDTLAQARLLNRLASEKKQQAVIHIKYDTGFHRIGFPDCPKSLDEIRQICSMPWLKPEGIYSHLALKDDQSNQVQFRCFMDAVNELEGQGCHFRYKHIADSIAAVDFPEYRLDMIRAGAIVYGLKGFHKGQLDIRQALTFKTRISHITPVLKGQGVSYDYLWTAPQDTRVAALPFGYADGYPRNLRGKAMVTLRGKQVPVIGVICMDQCMFDLTDVPEAQIGDQVIIYGDGSGNTLDIDAVSRLAGTNKNEIVARLTRRPPRIYVRGNDSGTGYSSAERMTP
;
A
#
# COMPACT_ATOMS: atom_id res chain seq x y z
N HIS A 1 -2.80 0.49 6.33
CA HIS A 1 -2.11 0.77 7.61
C HIS A 1 -2.52 2.12 8.21
N GLY A 2 -2.99 3.08 7.42
CA GLY A 2 -3.34 4.43 7.87
C GLY A 2 -2.16 5.39 7.73
N ALA A 3 -2.16 6.21 6.66
CA ALA A 3 -1.03 7.06 6.30
C ALA A 3 -0.62 8.01 7.42
N LEU A 4 -1.58 8.67 8.07
CA LEU A 4 -1.30 9.63 9.13
C LEU A 4 -0.59 9.01 10.34
N GLY A 5 -1.01 7.80 10.74
CA GLY A 5 -0.42 7.16 11.93
C GLY A 5 0.98 6.59 11.71
N ILE A 6 1.34 6.24 10.46
CA ILE A 6 2.65 5.65 10.14
C ILE A 6 3.65 6.65 9.58
N ALA A 7 3.20 7.78 9.02
CA ALA A 7 4.10 8.76 8.39
C ALA A 7 5.22 9.24 9.32
N PRO A 8 4.97 9.58 10.60
CA PRO A 8 6.05 9.97 11.51
C PRO A 8 7.12 8.89 11.65
N ALA A 9 6.71 7.64 11.88
CA ALA A 9 7.66 6.54 12.03
C ALA A 9 8.51 6.33 10.76
N ILE A 10 7.92 6.46 9.57
CA ILE A 10 8.63 6.35 8.29
C ILE A 10 9.67 7.48 8.16
N MET A 11 9.28 8.72 8.44
CA MET A 11 10.17 9.88 8.32
C MET A 11 11.27 9.88 9.39
N GLU A 12 10.96 9.54 10.64
CA GLU A 12 11.91 9.41 11.74
C GLU A 12 12.98 8.33 11.48
N ASN A 13 12.64 7.31 10.68
CA ASN A 13 13.56 6.24 10.30
C ASN A 13 14.24 6.46 8.94
N GLY A 14 14.32 7.70 8.47
CA GLY A 14 15.22 8.12 7.40
C GLY A 14 14.62 8.15 6.00
N ALA A 15 13.29 8.07 5.85
CA ALA A 15 12.68 8.35 4.56
C ALA A 15 12.89 9.81 4.16
N SER A 16 13.28 10.05 2.91
CA SER A 16 13.52 11.40 2.39
C SER A 16 12.23 12.12 2.01
N LEU A 17 11.21 11.36 1.60
CA LEU A 17 9.89 11.89 1.23
C LEU A 17 8.83 10.77 1.31
N LEU A 18 7.57 11.18 1.37
CA LEU A 18 6.41 10.30 1.25
C LEU A 18 5.89 10.33 -0.19
N ALA A 19 5.47 9.19 -0.71
CA ALA A 19 4.88 9.10 -2.04
C ALA A 19 3.45 8.55 -1.95
N VAL A 20 2.53 9.24 -2.62
CA VAL A 20 1.10 8.92 -2.63
C VAL A 20 0.56 8.87 -4.06
N ALA A 21 -0.63 8.31 -4.23
CA ALA A 21 -1.25 8.16 -5.55
C ALA A 21 -2.04 9.41 -5.98
N THR A 22 -2.66 10.12 -5.04
CA THR A 22 -3.64 11.17 -5.33
C THR A 22 -3.39 12.47 -4.60
N LEU A 23 -3.97 13.56 -5.11
CA LEU A 23 -3.92 14.86 -4.47
C LEU A 23 -4.57 14.86 -3.08
N SER A 24 -5.69 14.17 -2.91
CA SER A 24 -6.38 14.11 -1.61
C SER A 24 -5.52 13.47 -0.52
N GLU A 25 -4.80 12.40 -0.84
CA GLU A 25 -3.85 11.77 0.08
C GLU A 25 -2.68 12.70 0.41
N ALA A 26 -2.17 13.43 -0.59
CA ALA A 26 -1.10 14.40 -0.38
C ALA A 26 -1.55 15.56 0.52
N VAL A 27 -2.75 16.10 0.29
CA VAL A 27 -3.32 17.18 1.10
C VAL A 27 -3.55 16.72 2.54
N GLU A 28 -4.11 15.52 2.75
CA GLU A 28 -4.30 14.94 4.10
C GLU A 28 -2.97 14.87 4.88
N LEU A 29 -1.90 14.41 4.23
CA LEU A 29 -0.56 14.36 4.82
C LEU A 29 0.03 15.75 5.07
N LYS A 30 -0.12 16.70 4.13
CA LYS A 30 0.41 18.05 4.26
C LYS A 30 -0.32 18.86 5.31
N GLN A 31 -1.60 18.62 5.53
CA GLN A 31 -2.37 19.25 6.61
C GLN A 31 -1.93 18.76 7.99
N ALA A 32 -1.67 17.46 8.13
CA ALA A 32 -1.21 16.87 9.38
C ALA A 32 0.28 17.14 9.65
N TYR A 33 1.10 17.12 8.60
CA TYR A 33 2.56 17.22 8.67
C TYR A 33 3.09 18.19 7.59
N PRO A 34 2.92 19.51 7.75
CA PRO A 34 3.28 20.49 6.72
C PRO A 34 4.75 20.43 6.27
N GLY A 35 5.65 20.03 7.18
CA GLY A 35 7.10 19.91 6.92
C GLY A 35 7.52 18.68 6.12
N TYR A 36 6.66 17.66 5.97
CA TYR A 36 7.06 16.45 5.24
C TYR A 36 6.98 16.68 3.72
N PRO A 37 8.03 16.36 2.96
CA PRO A 37 7.96 16.33 1.50
C PRO A 37 7.00 15.23 1.04
N VAL A 38 6.08 15.56 0.13
CA VAL A 38 5.11 14.60 -0.40
C VAL A 38 5.12 14.65 -1.92
N LEU A 39 5.34 13.52 -2.57
CA LEU A 39 5.30 13.32 -4.02
C LEU A 39 3.97 12.64 -4.41
N ILE A 40 3.22 13.24 -5.33
CA ILE A 40 2.12 12.55 -6.00
C ILE A 40 2.70 11.76 -7.18
N MET A 41 2.58 10.45 -7.14
CA MET A 41 3.03 9.57 -8.21
C MET A 41 1.99 9.36 -9.32
N GLY A 42 0.73 9.71 -9.06
CA GLY A 42 -0.33 9.75 -10.05
C GLY A 42 -0.41 11.10 -10.75
N LEU A 43 -1.39 11.23 -11.65
CA LEU A 43 -1.63 12.47 -12.39
C LEU A 43 -2.71 13.30 -11.70
N THR A 44 -2.43 14.57 -11.50
CA THR A 44 -3.40 15.51 -10.92
C THR A 44 -4.16 16.19 -12.07
N PRO A 45 -5.50 16.16 -12.08
CA PRO A 45 -6.28 16.91 -13.07
C PRO A 45 -5.91 18.40 -13.10
N ASP A 46 -5.86 18.99 -14.29
CA ASP A 46 -5.39 20.36 -14.52
C ASP A 46 -6.06 21.40 -13.60
N ARG A 47 -7.38 21.29 -13.40
CA ARG A 47 -8.15 22.17 -12.50
C ARG A 47 -7.73 22.13 -11.04
N LEU A 48 -7.02 21.07 -10.64
CA LEU A 48 -6.58 20.86 -9.26
C LEU A 48 -5.08 21.19 -9.04
N LEU A 49 -4.34 21.52 -10.09
CA LEU A 49 -2.93 21.93 -9.98
C LEU A 49 -2.69 23.16 -9.06
N PRO A 50 -3.61 24.12 -8.92
CA PRO A 50 -3.43 25.19 -7.93
C PRO A 50 -3.22 24.71 -6.49
N TYR A 51 -3.82 23.57 -6.10
CA TYR A 51 -3.63 22.98 -4.77
C TYR A 51 -2.24 22.35 -4.60
N VAL A 52 -1.63 21.85 -5.68
CA VAL A 52 -0.23 21.36 -5.66
C VAL A 52 0.71 22.46 -5.19
N LEU A 53 0.52 23.68 -5.71
CA LEU A 53 1.29 24.86 -5.32
C LEU A 53 0.94 25.32 -3.90
N GLU A 54 -0.35 25.37 -3.56
CA GLU A 54 -0.84 25.81 -2.25
C GLU A 54 -0.25 25.00 -1.11
N TYR A 55 -0.21 23.67 -1.27
CA TYR A 55 0.31 22.76 -0.23
C TYR A 55 1.81 22.44 -0.39
N GLY A 56 2.50 22.98 -1.40
CA GLY A 56 3.91 22.70 -1.66
C GLY A 56 4.17 21.21 -1.90
N ILE A 57 3.32 20.59 -2.73
CA ILE A 57 3.40 19.18 -3.07
C ILE A 57 4.31 18.98 -4.28
N ILE A 58 5.07 17.92 -4.32
CA ILE A 58 5.89 17.53 -5.47
C ILE A 58 4.99 16.81 -6.48
N GLN A 59 4.92 17.30 -7.71
CA GLN A 59 4.01 16.78 -8.73
C GLN A 59 4.75 15.91 -9.76
N THR A 60 4.19 14.75 -10.07
CA THR A 60 4.59 13.98 -11.25
C THR A 60 4.10 14.66 -12.52
N ILE A 61 4.99 14.81 -13.50
CA ILE A 61 4.71 15.35 -14.83
C ILE A 61 4.97 14.26 -15.87
N ASP A 62 4.03 14.08 -16.78
CA ASP A 62 4.10 13.11 -17.87
C ASP A 62 3.80 13.70 -19.26
N THR A 63 3.50 15.01 -19.33
CA THR A 63 3.26 15.71 -20.59
C THR A 63 3.79 17.14 -20.54
N LEU A 64 4.26 17.65 -21.69
CA LEU A 64 4.67 19.03 -21.85
C LEU A 64 3.50 20.02 -21.62
N ALA A 65 2.28 19.63 -21.98
CA ALA A 65 1.09 20.46 -21.78
C ALA A 65 0.83 20.75 -20.30
N GLN A 66 0.87 19.70 -19.45
CA GLN A 66 0.69 19.84 -18.00
C GLN A 66 1.84 20.65 -17.37
N ALA A 67 3.08 20.41 -17.81
CA ALA A 67 4.24 21.20 -17.36
C ALA A 67 4.08 22.70 -17.67
N ARG A 68 3.65 23.06 -18.88
CA ARG A 68 3.40 24.45 -19.27
C ARG A 68 2.31 25.10 -18.42
N LEU A 69 1.23 24.36 -18.15
CA LEU A 69 0.16 24.85 -17.29
C LEU A 69 0.66 25.08 -15.86
N LEU A 70 1.36 24.11 -15.27
CA LEU A 70 1.90 24.26 -13.92
C LEU A 70 2.93 25.38 -13.84
N ASN A 71 3.80 25.55 -14.84
CA ASN A 71 4.76 26.64 -14.91
C ASN A 71 4.07 28.03 -14.94
N ARG A 72 2.98 28.16 -15.70
CA ARG A 72 2.17 29.40 -15.74
C ARG A 72 1.55 29.72 -14.37
N LEU A 73 0.88 28.72 -13.75
CA LEU A 73 0.27 28.86 -12.43
C LEU A 73 1.30 29.20 -11.35
N ALA A 74 2.48 28.58 -11.42
CA ALA A 74 3.60 28.84 -10.54
C ALA A 74 4.14 30.28 -10.71
N SER A 75 4.24 30.75 -11.96
CA SER A 75 4.61 32.15 -12.29
C SER A 75 3.63 33.16 -11.69
N GLU A 76 2.32 32.94 -11.86
CA GLU A 76 1.26 33.80 -11.31
C GLU A 76 1.35 33.91 -9.77
N LYS A 77 1.68 32.80 -9.11
CA LYS A 77 1.90 32.72 -7.63
C LYS A 77 3.30 33.20 -7.21
N LYS A 78 4.22 33.45 -8.13
CA LYS A 78 5.66 33.72 -7.87
C LYS A 78 6.29 32.63 -6.97
N GLN A 79 5.91 31.41 -7.16
CA GLN A 79 6.33 30.24 -6.39
C GLN A 79 6.83 29.16 -7.33
N GLN A 80 8.05 28.64 -7.10
CA GLN A 80 8.58 27.54 -7.89
C GLN A 80 7.87 26.22 -7.54
N ALA A 81 7.43 25.46 -8.55
CA ALA A 81 6.86 24.14 -8.38
C ALA A 81 7.94 23.07 -8.50
N VAL A 82 8.04 22.20 -7.50
CA VAL A 82 8.94 21.03 -7.55
C VAL A 82 8.22 19.90 -8.29
N ILE A 83 8.91 19.29 -9.25
CA ILE A 83 8.35 18.22 -10.07
C ILE A 83 9.28 17.02 -10.17
N HIS A 84 8.68 15.82 -10.34
CA HIS A 84 9.37 14.63 -10.83
C HIS A 84 8.83 14.27 -12.22
N ILE A 85 9.71 14.00 -13.15
CA ILE A 85 9.36 13.62 -14.52
C ILE A 85 9.17 12.11 -14.57
N LYS A 86 8.03 11.65 -15.07
CA LYS A 86 7.79 10.23 -15.31
C LYS A 86 8.17 9.85 -16.73
N TYR A 87 9.15 8.97 -16.86
CA TYR A 87 9.59 8.39 -18.13
C TYR A 87 9.10 6.94 -18.25
N ASP A 88 8.48 6.56 -19.37
CA ASP A 88 7.98 5.22 -19.59
C ASP A 88 8.96 4.38 -20.40
N THR A 89 9.52 3.37 -19.79
CA THR A 89 10.48 2.44 -20.36
C THR A 89 9.84 1.11 -20.80
N GLY A 90 8.52 1.09 -20.97
CA GLY A 90 7.80 -0.11 -21.42
C GLY A 90 6.82 -0.70 -20.40
N PHE A 91 6.50 0.02 -19.33
CA PHE A 91 5.39 -0.36 -18.44
C PHE A 91 4.03 0.02 -19.04
N HIS A 92 3.98 1.05 -19.87
CA HIS A 92 2.81 1.53 -20.62
C HIS A 92 1.61 1.91 -19.74
N ARG A 93 1.86 2.60 -18.62
CA ARG A 93 0.82 3.08 -17.73
C ARG A 93 0.66 4.60 -17.76
N ILE A 94 1.72 5.33 -17.48
CA ILE A 94 1.85 6.80 -17.55
C ILE A 94 3.31 7.14 -17.84
N GLY A 95 3.57 8.33 -18.35
CA GLY A 95 4.92 8.85 -18.57
C GLY A 95 5.21 9.20 -20.02
N PHE A 96 6.26 9.97 -20.22
CA PHE A 96 6.81 10.24 -21.55
C PHE A 96 7.29 8.94 -22.17
N PRO A 97 6.78 8.56 -23.37
CA PRO A 97 7.24 7.35 -24.04
C PRO A 97 8.71 7.48 -24.47
N ASP A 98 9.39 6.34 -24.61
CA ASP A 98 10.77 6.29 -25.08
C ASP A 98 10.85 6.65 -26.57
N CYS A 99 11.08 7.93 -26.85
CA CYS A 99 11.28 8.43 -28.21
C CYS A 99 11.98 9.82 -28.20
N PRO A 100 12.62 10.24 -29.33
CA PRO A 100 13.31 11.51 -29.40
C PRO A 100 12.42 12.73 -29.06
N LYS A 101 11.15 12.71 -29.47
CA LYS A 101 10.19 13.77 -29.14
C LYS A 101 10.05 13.96 -27.64
N SER A 102 10.01 12.89 -26.87
CA SER A 102 9.90 12.95 -25.41
C SER A 102 11.12 13.61 -24.76
N LEU A 103 12.31 13.31 -25.24
CA LEU A 103 13.54 13.94 -24.77
C LEU A 103 13.54 15.43 -25.07
N ASP A 104 13.09 15.84 -26.28
CA ASP A 104 12.93 17.26 -26.64
C ASP A 104 11.91 17.97 -25.74
N GLU A 105 10.78 17.34 -25.43
CA GLU A 105 9.76 17.89 -24.53
C GLU A 105 10.28 18.02 -23.11
N ILE A 106 11.01 17.03 -22.60
CA ILE A 106 11.62 17.06 -21.25
C ILE A 106 12.67 18.15 -21.15
N ARG A 107 13.51 18.37 -22.18
CA ARG A 107 14.44 19.49 -22.21
C ARG A 107 13.74 20.86 -22.12
N GLN A 108 12.61 21.01 -22.83
CA GLN A 108 11.81 22.22 -22.70
C GLN A 108 11.31 22.40 -21.26
N ILE A 109 10.90 21.32 -20.59
CA ILE A 109 10.46 21.36 -19.19
C ILE A 109 11.62 21.77 -18.27
N CYS A 110 12.82 21.23 -18.49
CA CYS A 110 14.01 21.58 -17.71
C CYS A 110 14.38 23.06 -17.82
N SER A 111 14.01 23.74 -18.93
CA SER A 111 14.26 25.16 -19.14
C SER A 111 13.20 26.10 -18.58
N MET A 112 12.10 25.58 -18.04
CA MET A 112 10.99 26.38 -17.52
C MET A 112 11.34 27.06 -16.19
N PRO A 113 11.28 28.41 -16.08
CA PRO A 113 11.84 29.13 -14.94
C PRO A 113 11.10 28.91 -13.61
N TRP A 114 9.83 28.52 -13.68
CA TRP A 114 9.00 28.32 -12.50
C TRP A 114 8.81 26.85 -12.14
N LEU A 115 9.46 25.91 -12.86
CA LEU A 115 9.54 24.52 -12.51
C LEU A 115 10.94 24.17 -11.99
N LYS A 116 10.98 23.30 -10.99
CA LYS A 116 12.20 22.65 -10.50
C LYS A 116 12.09 21.15 -10.76
N PRO A 117 12.66 20.64 -11.86
CA PRO A 117 12.75 19.19 -12.10
C PRO A 117 13.74 18.56 -11.11
N GLU A 118 13.23 18.16 -9.93
CA GLU A 118 14.08 17.61 -8.89
C GLU A 118 14.34 16.12 -9.11
N GLY A 119 13.43 15.41 -9.78
CA GLY A 119 13.62 13.99 -10.05
C GLY A 119 13.12 13.55 -11.43
N ILE A 120 13.66 12.41 -11.86
CA ILE A 120 13.17 11.65 -13.00
C ILE A 120 13.02 10.19 -12.61
N TYR A 121 11.95 9.52 -13.08
CA TYR A 121 11.73 8.15 -12.68
C TYR A 121 11.00 7.30 -13.72
N SER A 122 11.23 5.98 -13.61
CA SER A 122 10.48 4.97 -14.33
C SER A 122 9.92 3.89 -13.39
N HIS A 123 9.41 2.81 -13.95
CA HIS A 123 8.89 1.66 -13.21
C HIS A 123 9.09 0.39 -14.01
N LEU A 124 9.66 -0.65 -13.38
CA LEU A 124 9.93 -1.93 -14.00
C LEU A 124 8.68 -2.79 -14.04
N ALA A 125 8.50 -3.54 -15.12
CA ALA A 125 7.43 -4.52 -15.23
C ALA A 125 7.70 -5.79 -14.41
N LEU A 126 8.97 -6.05 -14.06
CA LEU A 126 9.44 -7.21 -13.29
C LEU A 126 9.01 -8.56 -13.91
N LYS A 127 8.96 -8.62 -15.23
CA LYS A 127 8.60 -9.84 -15.96
C LYS A 127 9.70 -10.90 -15.86
N ASP A 128 10.92 -10.52 -16.21
CA ASP A 128 12.13 -11.34 -16.18
C ASP A 128 13.38 -10.43 -16.18
N ASP A 129 14.56 -11.01 -15.92
CA ASP A 129 15.82 -10.27 -15.82
C ASP A 129 16.18 -9.54 -17.11
N GLN A 130 15.98 -10.17 -18.26
CA GLN A 130 16.31 -9.58 -19.56
C GLN A 130 15.44 -8.35 -19.82
N SER A 131 14.14 -8.45 -19.58
CA SER A 131 13.20 -7.32 -19.71
C SER A 131 13.55 -6.19 -18.74
N ASN A 132 13.92 -6.52 -17.50
CA ASN A 132 14.33 -5.54 -16.50
C ASN A 132 15.58 -4.80 -16.91
N GLN A 133 16.60 -5.51 -17.44
CA GLN A 133 17.81 -4.90 -17.97
C GLN A 133 17.55 -3.98 -19.16
N VAL A 134 16.64 -4.37 -20.07
CA VAL A 134 16.26 -3.53 -21.21
C VAL A 134 15.59 -2.24 -20.71
N GLN A 135 14.62 -2.34 -19.80
CA GLN A 135 13.94 -1.17 -19.24
C GLN A 135 14.91 -0.27 -18.46
N PHE A 136 15.84 -0.86 -17.69
CA PHE A 136 16.83 -0.10 -16.95
C PHE A 136 17.80 0.64 -17.86
N ARG A 137 18.33 -0.02 -18.90
CA ARG A 137 19.21 0.63 -19.90
C ARG A 137 18.48 1.77 -20.61
N CYS A 138 17.26 1.53 -21.11
CA CYS A 138 16.44 2.56 -21.71
C CYS A 138 16.28 3.78 -20.80
N PHE A 139 16.04 3.57 -19.49
CA PHE A 139 15.95 4.66 -18.53
C PHE A 139 17.28 5.41 -18.38
N MET A 140 18.40 4.70 -18.24
CA MET A 140 19.71 5.32 -18.04
C MET A 140 20.20 6.05 -19.29
N ASP A 141 19.93 5.51 -20.48
CA ASP A 141 20.28 6.16 -21.75
C ASP A 141 19.54 7.50 -21.89
N ALA A 142 18.23 7.53 -21.60
CA ALA A 142 17.44 8.76 -21.59
C ALA A 142 17.94 9.77 -20.55
N VAL A 143 18.27 9.32 -19.34
CA VAL A 143 18.81 10.18 -18.28
C VAL A 143 20.16 10.77 -18.71
N ASN A 144 21.07 9.94 -19.21
CA ASN A 144 22.42 10.39 -19.63
C ASN A 144 22.34 11.40 -20.79
N GLU A 145 21.42 11.18 -21.74
CA GLU A 145 21.21 12.13 -22.85
C GLU A 145 20.69 13.47 -22.33
N LEU A 146 19.68 13.45 -21.44
CA LEU A 146 19.11 14.64 -20.85
C LEU A 146 20.13 15.42 -19.99
N GLU A 147 20.89 14.72 -19.16
CA GLU A 147 21.93 15.32 -18.32
C GLU A 147 23.09 15.90 -19.19
N GLY A 148 23.47 15.22 -20.26
CA GLY A 148 24.43 15.71 -21.26
C GLY A 148 23.97 16.98 -22.00
N GLN A 149 22.67 17.25 -21.98
CA GLN A 149 22.03 18.42 -22.59
C GLN A 149 21.62 19.49 -21.56
N GLY A 150 22.11 19.38 -20.31
CA GLY A 150 21.96 20.40 -19.26
C GLY A 150 20.73 20.23 -18.36
N CYS A 151 19.96 19.15 -18.47
CA CYS A 151 19.01 18.80 -17.42
C CYS A 151 19.77 18.27 -16.20
N HIS A 152 19.30 18.57 -14.99
CA HIS A 152 19.90 18.07 -13.75
C HIS A 152 18.84 17.51 -12.83
N PHE A 153 18.99 16.24 -12.47
CA PHE A 153 18.07 15.54 -11.58
C PHE A 153 18.80 15.13 -10.29
N ARG A 154 18.30 15.62 -9.16
CA ARG A 154 18.79 15.21 -7.85
C ARG A 154 18.47 13.74 -7.58
N TYR A 155 17.29 13.29 -8.04
CA TYR A 155 16.78 11.94 -7.79
C TYR A 155 16.47 11.21 -9.09
N LYS A 156 17.23 10.19 -9.38
CA LYS A 156 16.93 9.20 -10.40
C LYS A 156 16.39 7.95 -9.70
N HIS A 157 15.18 7.50 -10.01
CA HIS A 157 14.61 6.35 -9.33
C HIS A 157 13.77 5.45 -10.24
N ILE A 158 14.01 4.14 -10.15
CA ILE A 158 13.29 3.13 -10.92
C ILE A 158 12.81 1.96 -10.05
N ALA A 159 13.57 1.61 -9.00
CA ALA A 159 13.29 0.47 -8.16
C ALA A 159 12.09 0.70 -7.22
N ASP A 160 11.15 -0.22 -7.23
CA ASP A 160 10.15 -0.42 -6.19
C ASP A 160 10.68 -1.33 -5.07
N SER A 161 9.82 -1.83 -4.20
CA SER A 161 10.19 -2.72 -3.11
C SER A 161 10.88 -4.00 -3.56
N ILE A 162 10.41 -4.61 -4.65
CA ILE A 162 10.97 -5.87 -5.17
C ILE A 162 12.29 -5.61 -5.85
N ALA A 163 12.30 -4.66 -6.77
CA ALA A 163 13.51 -4.31 -7.51
C ALA A 163 14.62 -3.81 -6.57
N ALA A 164 14.29 -3.08 -5.51
CA ALA A 164 15.27 -2.60 -4.54
C ALA A 164 16.00 -3.72 -3.78
N VAL A 165 15.34 -4.87 -3.59
CA VAL A 165 15.91 -6.03 -2.89
C VAL A 165 16.59 -6.99 -3.87
N ASP A 166 15.92 -7.30 -4.99
CA ASP A 166 16.38 -8.31 -5.95
C ASP A 166 17.46 -7.80 -6.92
N PHE A 167 17.55 -6.49 -7.14
CA PHE A 167 18.46 -5.84 -8.09
C PHE A 167 19.10 -4.58 -7.46
N PRO A 168 20.12 -4.75 -6.59
CA PRO A 168 20.76 -3.62 -5.90
C PRO A 168 21.29 -2.53 -6.83
N GLU A 169 21.67 -2.87 -8.04
CA GLU A 169 22.17 -1.97 -9.08
C GLU A 169 21.10 -1.00 -9.62
N TYR A 170 19.80 -1.30 -9.42
CA TYR A 170 18.69 -0.45 -9.84
C TYR A 170 18.25 0.56 -8.78
N ARG A 171 18.89 0.61 -7.62
CA ARG A 171 18.52 1.51 -6.51
C ARG A 171 18.74 2.98 -6.86
N LEU A 172 19.77 3.29 -7.65
CA LEU A 172 20.13 4.64 -8.05
C LEU A 172 20.19 5.62 -6.86
N ASP A 173 19.66 6.85 -7.01
CA ASP A 173 19.67 7.86 -5.95
C ASP A 173 18.56 7.64 -4.92
N MET A 174 17.47 6.94 -5.28
CA MET A 174 16.31 6.74 -4.41
C MET A 174 15.53 5.47 -4.78
N ILE A 175 15.04 4.76 -3.77
CA ILE A 175 14.12 3.63 -3.93
C ILE A 175 12.70 4.04 -3.50
N ARG A 176 11.70 3.34 -4.02
CA ARG A 176 10.31 3.50 -3.61
C ARG A 176 9.89 2.32 -2.74
N ALA A 177 10.24 2.39 -1.48
CA ALA A 177 9.90 1.37 -0.49
C ALA A 177 8.41 1.47 -0.11
N GLY A 178 7.60 0.57 -0.62
CA GLY A 178 6.17 0.44 -0.28
C GLY A 178 5.92 -0.83 0.52
N ALA A 179 5.77 -1.97 -0.16
CA ALA A 179 5.45 -3.25 0.48
C ALA A 179 6.44 -3.63 1.59
N ILE A 180 7.75 -3.43 1.39
CA ILE A 180 8.78 -3.79 2.38
C ILE A 180 8.68 -2.98 3.68
N VAL A 181 8.19 -1.74 3.63
CA VAL A 181 7.99 -0.91 4.84
C VAL A 181 6.92 -1.53 5.75
N TYR A 182 5.97 -2.24 5.16
CA TYR A 182 4.92 -2.94 5.90
C TYR A 182 5.27 -4.40 6.24
N GLY A 183 6.50 -4.81 5.95
CA GLY A 183 6.94 -6.19 6.16
C GLY A 183 6.34 -7.20 5.19
N LEU A 184 5.87 -6.73 4.02
CA LEU A 184 5.32 -7.60 2.99
C LEU A 184 6.45 -8.05 2.05
N LYS A 185 6.78 -9.33 2.11
CA LYS A 185 7.80 -9.96 1.26
C LYS A 185 7.27 -10.10 -0.18
N GLY A 186 8.13 -10.39 -1.13
CA GLY A 186 7.75 -10.55 -2.55
C GLY A 186 8.96 -10.50 -3.47
N PHE A 187 10.15 -10.39 -2.87
CA PHE A 187 11.44 -10.53 -3.50
C PHE A 187 11.85 -12.01 -3.55
N HIS A 188 12.63 -12.37 -4.57
CA HIS A 188 12.99 -13.75 -4.88
C HIS A 188 14.50 -14.00 -4.91
N LYS A 189 15.31 -12.97 -5.13
CA LYS A 189 16.77 -13.07 -5.28
C LYS A 189 17.51 -12.56 -4.07
N GLY A 190 17.05 -11.44 -3.52
CA GLY A 190 17.63 -10.85 -2.31
C GLY A 190 17.02 -11.42 -1.04
N GLN A 191 17.65 -11.09 0.09
CA GLN A 191 17.13 -11.40 1.43
C GLN A 191 17.02 -10.13 2.25
N LEU A 192 15.93 -10.00 2.96
CA LEU A 192 15.69 -8.91 3.90
C LEU A 192 14.90 -9.46 5.08
N ASP A 193 15.42 -9.29 6.29
CA ASP A 193 14.69 -9.66 7.50
C ASP A 193 13.68 -8.56 7.83
N ILE A 194 12.44 -8.80 7.45
CA ILE A 194 11.33 -7.89 7.69
C ILE A 194 10.17 -8.64 8.34
N ARG A 195 9.46 -7.93 9.21
CA ARG A 195 8.28 -8.45 9.92
C ARG A 195 7.04 -7.72 9.47
N GLN A 196 5.94 -8.46 9.32
CA GLN A 196 4.65 -7.85 8.98
C GLN A 196 4.21 -6.88 10.07
N ALA A 197 3.93 -5.63 9.66
CA ALA A 197 3.58 -4.55 10.58
C ALA A 197 2.09 -4.56 11.00
N LEU A 198 1.25 -5.37 10.35
CA LEU A 198 -0.20 -5.39 10.58
C LEU A 198 -0.64 -6.70 11.24
N THR A 199 -1.36 -6.57 12.35
CA THR A 199 -2.20 -7.64 12.88
C THR A 199 -3.66 -7.19 12.82
N PHE A 200 -4.52 -7.95 12.11
CA PHE A 200 -5.95 -7.71 12.09
C PHE A 200 -6.64 -8.69 13.03
N LYS A 201 -7.31 -8.16 14.04
CA LYS A 201 -7.94 -8.96 15.10
C LYS A 201 -9.30 -8.40 15.50
N THR A 202 -10.12 -9.27 16.07
CA THR A 202 -11.44 -8.94 16.60
C THR A 202 -11.73 -9.79 17.84
N ARG A 203 -12.98 -9.77 18.31
CA ARG A 203 -13.45 -10.63 19.41
C ARG A 203 -14.74 -11.33 19.01
N ILE A 204 -14.98 -12.50 19.58
CA ILE A 204 -16.25 -13.23 19.44
C ILE A 204 -17.38 -12.35 20.02
N SER A 205 -18.36 -12.00 19.19
CA SER A 205 -19.52 -11.22 19.61
C SER A 205 -20.70 -12.07 20.04
N HIS A 206 -20.84 -13.27 19.47
CA HIS A 206 -21.94 -14.19 19.76
C HIS A 206 -21.52 -15.64 19.51
N ILE A 207 -22.16 -16.57 20.22
CA ILE A 207 -22.01 -18.01 20.00
C ILE A 207 -23.41 -18.63 19.99
N THR A 208 -23.70 -19.40 18.93
CA THR A 208 -24.97 -20.11 18.76
C THR A 208 -24.73 -21.62 18.68
N PRO A 209 -25.48 -22.46 19.41
CA PRO A 209 -25.52 -23.89 19.14
C PRO A 209 -26.23 -24.15 17.80
N VAL A 210 -25.68 -25.05 17.00
CA VAL A 210 -26.23 -25.44 15.68
C VAL A 210 -26.27 -26.97 15.66
N LEU A 211 -27.45 -27.53 15.40
CA LEU A 211 -27.64 -28.98 15.36
C LEU A 211 -27.19 -29.54 14.01
N LYS A 212 -26.80 -30.79 14.00
CA LYS A 212 -26.48 -31.54 12.77
C LYS A 212 -27.56 -31.35 11.71
N GLY A 213 -27.16 -31.03 10.50
CA GLY A 213 -28.04 -30.80 9.35
C GLY A 213 -28.60 -29.40 9.24
N GLN A 214 -28.40 -28.52 10.23
CA GLN A 214 -28.81 -27.13 10.12
C GLN A 214 -27.81 -26.31 9.29
N GLY A 215 -28.33 -25.42 8.45
CA GLY A 215 -27.53 -24.53 7.61
C GLY A 215 -27.12 -23.27 8.35
N VAL A 216 -25.97 -22.68 7.96
CA VAL A 216 -25.45 -21.43 8.50
C VAL A 216 -25.26 -20.39 7.39
N SER A 217 -25.69 -19.15 7.64
CA SER A 217 -25.56 -17.99 6.74
C SER A 217 -26.45 -18.09 5.49
N TYR A 218 -26.27 -17.15 4.56
CA TYR A 218 -27.04 -17.08 3.32
C TYR A 218 -26.94 -18.37 2.50
N ASP A 219 -28.04 -18.76 1.88
CA ASP A 219 -28.18 -19.90 0.97
C ASP A 219 -27.80 -21.23 1.60
N TYR A 220 -27.58 -21.27 2.92
CA TYR A 220 -27.13 -22.45 3.69
C TYR A 220 -25.99 -23.23 3.01
N LEU A 221 -25.01 -22.48 2.44
CA LEU A 221 -23.89 -23.07 1.72
C LEU A 221 -22.92 -23.86 2.61
N TRP A 222 -23.11 -23.79 3.90
CA TRP A 222 -22.49 -24.68 4.88
C TRP A 222 -23.59 -25.28 5.78
N THR A 223 -23.55 -26.59 5.97
CA THR A 223 -24.45 -27.32 6.82
C THR A 223 -23.65 -28.04 7.91
N ALA A 224 -24.08 -27.97 9.14
CA ALA A 224 -23.40 -28.58 10.27
C ALA A 224 -23.30 -30.10 10.10
N PRO A 225 -22.08 -30.68 10.04
CA PRO A 225 -21.91 -32.13 9.89
C PRO A 225 -22.25 -32.89 11.18
N GLN A 226 -22.23 -32.21 12.30
CA GLN A 226 -22.55 -32.69 13.65
C GLN A 226 -23.10 -31.54 14.49
N ASP A 227 -23.59 -31.81 15.69
CA ASP A 227 -23.93 -30.76 16.64
C ASP A 227 -22.66 -29.97 16.95
N THR A 228 -22.72 -28.64 16.79
CA THR A 228 -21.56 -27.76 16.95
C THR A 228 -21.96 -26.41 17.56
N ARG A 229 -20.97 -25.60 17.88
CA ARG A 229 -21.11 -24.20 18.27
C ARG A 229 -20.54 -23.33 17.17
N VAL A 230 -21.26 -22.31 16.77
CA VAL A 230 -20.84 -21.38 15.74
C VAL A 230 -20.64 -20.00 16.37
N ALA A 231 -19.45 -19.45 16.18
CA ALA A 231 -19.15 -18.07 16.59
C ALA A 231 -19.49 -17.08 15.48
N ALA A 232 -20.03 -15.92 15.85
CA ALA A 232 -20.13 -14.75 15.00
C ALA A 232 -19.06 -13.71 15.39
N LEU A 233 -18.40 -13.14 14.40
CA LEU A 233 -17.43 -12.06 14.57
C LEU A 233 -17.96 -10.80 13.88
N PRO A 234 -17.84 -9.60 14.51
CA PRO A 234 -18.37 -8.34 14.02
C PRO A 234 -17.46 -7.70 12.97
N PHE A 235 -17.16 -8.41 11.89
CA PHE A 235 -16.48 -7.89 10.70
C PHE A 235 -16.89 -8.68 9.46
N GLY A 236 -16.75 -8.05 8.29
CA GLY A 236 -17.10 -8.66 7.03
C GLY A 236 -16.45 -7.97 5.83
N TYR A 237 -17.05 -8.10 4.65
CA TYR A 237 -16.45 -7.51 3.46
C TYR A 237 -16.51 -5.97 3.44
N ALA A 238 -17.39 -5.32 4.21
CA ALA A 238 -17.38 -3.87 4.35
C ALA A 238 -16.18 -3.34 5.15
N ASP A 239 -15.50 -4.21 5.89
CA ASP A 239 -14.24 -3.90 6.58
C ASP A 239 -13.01 -4.16 5.70
N GLY A 240 -13.23 -4.76 4.52
CA GLY A 240 -12.19 -5.11 3.57
C GLY A 240 -11.84 -6.60 3.53
N TYR A 241 -12.56 -7.47 4.26
CA TYR A 241 -12.31 -8.90 4.22
C TYR A 241 -12.85 -9.52 2.92
N PRO A 242 -12.01 -10.16 2.10
CA PRO A 242 -12.44 -10.67 0.80
C PRO A 242 -13.54 -11.72 0.91
N ARG A 243 -14.67 -11.48 0.23
CA ARG A 243 -15.85 -12.39 0.26
C ARG A 243 -15.55 -13.77 -0.32
N ASN A 244 -14.58 -13.87 -1.23
CA ASN A 244 -14.16 -15.12 -1.86
C ASN A 244 -13.28 -16.01 -0.98
N LEU A 245 -12.95 -15.57 0.23
CA LEU A 245 -12.33 -16.39 1.27
C LEU A 245 -13.30 -17.37 1.94
N ARG A 246 -14.59 -17.27 1.63
CA ARG A 246 -15.62 -18.21 2.08
C ARG A 246 -15.20 -19.67 1.87
N GLY A 247 -15.26 -20.47 2.92
CA GLY A 247 -14.92 -21.90 2.89
C GLY A 247 -13.46 -22.22 2.61
N LYS A 248 -12.58 -21.21 2.59
CA LYS A 248 -11.14 -21.37 2.35
C LYS A 248 -10.28 -20.82 3.48
N ALA A 249 -10.75 -19.76 4.12
CA ALA A 249 -9.97 -19.09 5.14
C ALA A 249 -10.12 -19.76 6.51
N MET A 250 -9.05 -19.60 7.27
CA MET A 250 -8.99 -19.95 8.69
C MET A 250 -8.71 -18.66 9.47
N VAL A 251 -9.14 -18.61 10.72
CA VAL A 251 -8.72 -17.58 11.68
C VAL A 251 -8.10 -18.28 12.88
N THR A 252 -7.35 -17.53 13.69
CA THR A 252 -6.71 -18.12 14.86
C THR A 252 -7.44 -17.72 16.14
N LEU A 253 -7.87 -18.72 16.87
CA LEU A 253 -8.52 -18.60 18.18
C LEU A 253 -7.78 -19.48 19.19
N ARG A 254 -7.29 -18.87 20.29
CA ARG A 254 -6.54 -19.59 21.34
C ARG A 254 -5.38 -20.44 20.79
N GLY A 255 -4.68 -19.95 19.75
CA GLY A 255 -3.56 -20.64 19.10
C GLY A 255 -3.96 -21.78 18.15
N LYS A 256 -5.25 -22.02 17.93
CA LYS A 256 -5.77 -23.00 16.97
C LYS A 256 -6.36 -22.32 15.76
N GLN A 257 -6.23 -22.91 14.58
CA GLN A 257 -6.92 -22.46 13.39
C GLN A 257 -8.35 -22.98 13.39
N VAL A 258 -9.31 -22.08 13.17
CA VAL A 258 -10.74 -22.41 13.06
C VAL A 258 -11.27 -21.94 11.71
N PRO A 259 -12.12 -22.75 11.03
CA PRO A 259 -12.56 -22.45 9.67
C PRO A 259 -13.64 -21.38 9.64
N VAL A 260 -13.54 -20.51 8.64
CA VAL A 260 -14.63 -19.61 8.22
C VAL A 260 -15.71 -20.43 7.53
N ILE A 261 -16.94 -20.42 8.06
CA ILE A 261 -18.06 -21.19 7.53
C ILE A 261 -19.18 -20.29 6.99
N GLY A 262 -19.96 -20.84 6.10
CA GLY A 262 -21.05 -20.10 5.45
C GLY A 262 -20.57 -18.94 4.59
N VAL A 263 -21.45 -18.02 4.26
CA VAL A 263 -21.14 -16.82 3.46
C VAL A 263 -20.58 -15.73 4.36
N ILE A 264 -19.49 -15.08 3.92
CA ILE A 264 -19.00 -13.85 4.55
C ILE A 264 -20.01 -12.74 4.26
N CYS A 265 -20.61 -12.21 5.31
CA CYS A 265 -21.62 -11.14 5.22
C CYS A 265 -20.95 -9.77 5.14
N MET A 266 -21.75 -8.71 5.01
CA MET A 266 -21.25 -7.34 4.96
C MET A 266 -20.49 -6.98 6.25
N ASP A 267 -21.08 -7.30 7.40
CA ASP A 267 -20.64 -6.83 8.71
C ASP A 267 -20.34 -7.97 9.68
N GLN A 268 -20.48 -9.22 9.26
CA GLN A 268 -20.28 -10.39 10.12
C GLN A 268 -19.73 -11.59 9.35
N CYS A 269 -18.94 -12.41 10.05
CA CYS A 269 -18.47 -13.72 9.59
C CYS A 269 -18.72 -14.78 10.67
N MET A 270 -18.94 -16.01 10.24
CA MET A 270 -19.17 -17.14 11.13
C MET A 270 -18.03 -18.14 11.09
N PHE A 271 -17.81 -18.81 12.24
CA PHE A 271 -16.70 -19.74 12.47
C PHE A 271 -17.19 -20.98 13.19
N ASP A 272 -16.70 -22.11 12.78
CA ASP A 272 -16.97 -23.37 13.46
C ASP A 272 -16.08 -23.51 14.69
N LEU A 273 -16.66 -23.72 15.86
CA LEU A 273 -15.94 -23.87 17.12
C LEU A 273 -15.79 -25.35 17.56
N THR A 274 -16.03 -26.32 16.68
CA THR A 274 -15.97 -27.76 17.01
C THR A 274 -14.62 -28.10 17.69
N ASP A 275 -13.51 -27.59 17.17
CA ASP A 275 -12.16 -27.89 17.69
C ASP A 275 -11.73 -26.98 18.84
N VAL A 276 -12.57 -26.02 19.25
CA VAL A 276 -12.32 -25.07 20.36
C VAL A 276 -13.55 -24.96 21.25
N PRO A 277 -13.99 -26.07 21.89
CA PRO A 277 -15.23 -26.11 22.68
C PRO A 277 -15.18 -25.17 23.90
N GLU A 278 -13.99 -24.80 24.37
CA GLU A 278 -13.78 -23.87 25.48
C GLU A 278 -13.90 -22.38 25.09
N ALA A 279 -14.16 -22.06 23.80
CA ALA A 279 -14.29 -20.70 23.32
C ALA A 279 -15.48 -19.97 23.97
N GLN A 280 -15.29 -18.68 24.27
CA GLN A 280 -16.26 -17.83 24.94
C GLN A 280 -16.45 -16.51 24.19
N ILE A 281 -17.62 -15.88 24.39
CA ILE A 281 -17.87 -14.49 23.94
C ILE A 281 -16.79 -13.58 24.54
N GLY A 282 -16.23 -12.70 23.71
CA GLY A 282 -15.14 -11.83 24.11
C GLY A 282 -13.73 -12.38 23.84
N ASP A 283 -13.57 -13.67 23.54
CA ASP A 283 -12.27 -14.24 23.16
C ASP A 283 -11.71 -13.52 21.92
N GLN A 284 -10.41 -13.25 21.95
CA GLN A 284 -9.71 -12.62 20.83
C GLN A 284 -9.51 -13.60 19.69
N VAL A 285 -9.83 -13.15 18.48
CA VAL A 285 -9.62 -13.89 17.24
C VAL A 285 -8.68 -13.09 16.36
N ILE A 286 -7.61 -13.71 15.86
CA ILE A 286 -6.67 -13.13 14.91
C ILE A 286 -7.07 -13.58 13.51
N ILE A 287 -7.34 -12.59 12.64
CA ILE A 287 -7.77 -12.78 11.25
C ILE A 287 -6.55 -12.83 10.34
N TYR A 288 -5.63 -11.87 10.50
CA TYR A 288 -4.31 -11.83 9.90
C TYR A 288 -3.28 -11.59 11.00
N GLY A 289 -2.20 -12.36 10.99
CA GLY A 289 -1.05 -12.19 11.86
C GLY A 289 0.23 -12.16 11.03
N ASP A 290 1.34 -12.41 11.66
CA ASP A 290 2.68 -12.47 11.06
C ASP A 290 3.14 -13.89 10.69
N GLY A 291 2.26 -14.87 10.79
CA GLY A 291 2.55 -16.30 10.59
C GLY A 291 3.00 -17.02 11.84
N SER A 292 3.25 -16.31 12.94
CA SER A 292 3.58 -16.94 14.23
C SER A 292 2.30 -17.44 14.94
N GLY A 293 2.44 -18.38 15.89
CA GLY A 293 1.34 -18.85 16.71
C GLY A 293 0.14 -19.38 15.92
N ASN A 294 0.37 -20.05 14.79
CA ASN A 294 -0.64 -20.56 13.87
C ASN A 294 -1.50 -19.46 13.20
N THR A 295 -1.03 -18.22 13.14
CA THR A 295 -1.74 -17.16 12.40
C THR A 295 -1.47 -17.25 10.90
N LEU A 296 -2.44 -16.85 10.08
CA LEU A 296 -2.22 -16.66 8.66
C LEU A 296 -1.57 -15.29 8.44
N ASP A 297 -0.45 -15.25 7.74
CA ASP A 297 0.12 -14.00 7.23
C ASP A 297 -0.66 -13.49 6.01
N ILE A 298 -0.40 -12.25 5.61
CA ILE A 298 -1.08 -11.64 4.46
C ILE A 298 -0.78 -12.36 3.15
N ASP A 299 0.41 -12.96 3.01
CA ASP A 299 0.76 -13.74 1.84
C ASP A 299 -0.09 -15.03 1.73
N ALA A 300 -0.29 -15.74 2.83
CA ALA A 300 -1.17 -16.91 2.88
C ALA A 300 -2.62 -16.52 2.54
N VAL A 301 -3.12 -15.46 3.15
CA VAL A 301 -4.48 -14.95 2.87
C VAL A 301 -4.63 -14.54 1.42
N SER A 302 -3.64 -13.87 0.84
CA SER A 302 -3.69 -13.43 -0.57
C SER A 302 -3.73 -14.64 -1.54
N ARG A 303 -2.96 -15.68 -1.27
CA ARG A 303 -3.02 -16.94 -2.05
C ARG A 303 -4.41 -17.59 -1.97
N LEU A 304 -5.01 -17.67 -0.78
CA LEU A 304 -6.37 -18.23 -0.61
C LEU A 304 -7.42 -17.39 -1.33
N ALA A 305 -7.24 -16.07 -1.34
CA ALA A 305 -8.14 -15.14 -2.04
C ALA A 305 -7.90 -15.09 -3.57
N GLY A 306 -6.83 -15.68 -4.09
CA GLY A 306 -6.48 -15.64 -5.52
C GLY A 306 -6.06 -14.24 -5.98
N THR A 307 -5.39 -13.47 -5.11
CA THR A 307 -4.92 -12.11 -5.39
C THR A 307 -3.53 -11.87 -4.81
N ASN A 308 -3.05 -10.64 -4.86
CA ASN A 308 -1.79 -10.25 -4.25
C ASN A 308 -1.98 -9.58 -2.87
N LYS A 309 -0.91 -9.60 -2.08
CA LYS A 309 -0.87 -9.03 -0.73
C LYS A 309 -1.19 -7.54 -0.66
N ASN A 310 -0.81 -6.77 -1.69
CA ASN A 310 -1.08 -5.33 -1.72
C ASN A 310 -2.59 -5.07 -1.78
N GLU A 311 -3.34 -5.88 -2.54
CA GLU A 311 -4.80 -5.78 -2.58
C GLU A 311 -5.42 -6.08 -1.22
N ILE A 312 -4.94 -7.13 -0.53
CA ILE A 312 -5.47 -7.48 0.81
C ILE A 312 -5.35 -6.29 1.77
N VAL A 313 -4.19 -5.65 1.85
CA VAL A 313 -4.00 -4.51 2.77
C VAL A 313 -4.68 -3.23 2.29
N ALA A 314 -4.75 -3.00 0.97
CA ALA A 314 -5.39 -1.82 0.40
C ALA A 314 -6.92 -1.85 0.58
N ARG A 315 -7.51 -3.04 0.66
CA ARG A 315 -8.97 -3.22 0.85
C ARG A 315 -9.44 -2.91 2.28
N LEU A 316 -8.56 -2.91 3.28
CA LEU A 316 -8.94 -2.60 4.65
C LEU A 316 -9.50 -1.17 4.72
N THR A 317 -10.80 -1.07 5.00
CA THR A 317 -11.51 0.22 5.05
C THR A 317 -11.18 1.02 6.30
N ARG A 318 -11.74 2.20 6.46
CA ARG A 318 -11.57 3.02 7.68
C ARG A 318 -12.41 2.53 8.87
N ARG A 319 -13.32 1.55 8.68
CA ARG A 319 -14.20 1.03 9.74
C ARG A 319 -13.43 0.37 10.90
N PRO A 320 -12.52 -0.59 10.67
CA PRO A 320 -11.72 -1.12 11.76
C PRO A 320 -10.78 -0.04 12.32
N PRO A 321 -10.81 0.22 13.63
CA PRO A 321 -9.89 1.19 14.23
C PRO A 321 -8.44 0.74 14.10
N ARG A 322 -7.53 1.69 13.84
CA ARG A 322 -6.08 1.47 13.83
C ARG A 322 -5.51 1.81 15.20
N ILE A 323 -4.81 0.84 15.78
CA ILE A 323 -4.08 1.03 17.05
C ILE A 323 -2.61 0.92 16.71
N TYR A 324 -1.87 2.01 16.88
CA TYR A 324 -0.43 2.06 16.62
C TYR A 324 0.32 1.76 17.92
N VAL A 325 1.25 0.79 17.83
CA VAL A 325 2.11 0.40 18.95
C VAL A 325 3.56 0.72 18.60
N ARG A 326 4.31 1.30 19.55
CA ARG A 326 5.74 1.56 19.43
C ARG A 326 6.48 0.61 20.37
N GLY A 327 7.58 0.03 19.92
CA GLY A 327 8.45 -0.80 20.74
C GLY A 327 7.99 -2.26 20.90
N ASN A 328 8.70 -2.98 21.76
CA ASN A 328 8.48 -4.41 22.07
C ASN A 328 7.29 -4.67 23.00
N ASP A 329 6.29 -3.82 23.02
CA ASP A 329 5.05 -4.08 23.77
C ASP A 329 4.29 -5.27 23.15
N SER A 330 4.91 -6.45 23.23
CA SER A 330 4.25 -7.76 23.06
C SER A 330 3.31 -8.07 24.24
N GLY A 331 3.00 -7.07 25.05
CA GLY A 331 2.14 -7.16 26.21
C GLY A 331 0.67 -7.26 25.82
N THR A 332 0.02 -8.23 26.36
CA THR A 332 -1.42 -8.53 26.35
C THR A 332 -2.27 -7.48 27.08
N GLY A 333 -1.77 -6.25 27.28
CA GLY A 333 -2.45 -5.18 27.99
C GLY A 333 -2.71 -3.98 27.08
N TYR A 334 -3.96 -3.57 26.99
CA TYR A 334 -4.31 -2.22 26.56
C TYR A 334 -3.75 -1.21 27.56
N SER A 335 -2.52 -0.76 27.40
CA SER A 335 -2.10 0.49 28.03
C SER A 335 -2.81 1.63 27.30
N SER A 336 -3.31 2.56 28.05
CA SER A 336 -4.09 3.73 27.66
C SER A 336 -3.73 4.25 26.25
N ALA A 337 -4.43 3.75 25.25
CA ALA A 337 -4.41 4.31 23.93
C ALA A 337 -4.99 5.72 24.04
N GLU A 338 -4.21 6.73 23.70
CA GLU A 338 -4.74 8.04 23.39
C GLU A 338 -5.86 7.82 22.37
N ARG A 339 -7.07 8.15 22.79
CA ARG A 339 -8.27 8.06 21.95
C ARG A 339 -8.08 9.04 20.80
N MET A 340 -7.77 8.53 19.63
CA MET A 340 -8.02 9.31 18.43
C MET A 340 -9.53 9.48 18.32
N THR A 341 -10.01 10.65 18.63
CA THR A 341 -11.37 11.13 18.30
C THR A 341 -11.57 11.08 16.79
N PRO A 342 -12.83 10.82 16.33
CA PRO A 342 -13.19 10.60 14.93
C PRO A 342 -12.89 11.79 14.03
#